data_c2f6b972c58ecb15b5603d19a77e5140
#
_entry.id   c2f6b972c58ecb15b5603d19a77e5140
#
_cell.length_a   1.000
_cell.length_b   1.000
_cell.length_c   1.000
_cell.angle_alpha   90.00
_cell.angle_beta   90.00
_cell.angle_gamma   90.00
#
_symmetry.space_group_name_H-M   'P 1'
#
loop_
_entity.id
_entity.type
_entity.pdbx_description
1 polymer ?
#
loop_
_entity_poly.entity_id
_entity_poly.type
_entity_poly.pdbx_seq_one_letter_code
_entity_poly.pdbx_strand_id
1 'polypeptide(L)'
;MKVYLENTLESKESGEWFTIPINLKAVEHILGKGSYVVANTELPFFLENGHYDLEELNRVCEKVESFSDFFPQEDIIEIQKKWFVSIFDLLDHVNELEYWPNCTSILEVAERIIESGDLPGDLKKHLNLNRYAEDLEAKRDFLITETSVFERRK
;
A
#
# COMPACT_ATOMS: atom_id res chain seq x y z
N MET A 1 -8.61 11.27 3.80
CA MET A 1 -7.41 11.06 4.63
C MET A 1 -7.29 12.18 5.67
N LYS A 2 -7.14 11.79 6.92
CA LYS A 2 -7.03 12.73 8.04
C LYS A 2 -6.00 12.25 9.06
N VAL A 3 -5.36 13.18 9.74
CA VAL A 3 -4.48 12.88 10.87
C VAL A 3 -4.84 13.77 12.05
N TYR A 4 -4.71 13.22 13.25
CA TYR A 4 -4.87 13.96 14.49
C TYR A 4 -3.49 14.39 14.96
N LEU A 5 -3.29 15.72 15.07
CA LEU A 5 -2.02 16.31 15.48
C LEU A 5 -2.13 16.93 16.87
N GLU A 6 -1.09 16.73 17.66
CA GLU A 6 -0.91 17.38 18.97
C GLU A 6 0.39 18.18 18.96
N ASN A 7 0.38 19.33 19.61
CA ASN A 7 1.58 20.14 19.79
C ASN A 7 2.28 19.72 21.08
N THR A 8 3.47 19.17 20.98
CA THR A 8 4.22 18.63 22.12
C THR A 8 4.96 19.70 22.94
N LEU A 9 5.07 20.93 22.42
CA LEU A 9 5.72 22.03 23.13
C LEU A 9 4.77 22.81 24.03
N GLU A 10 3.46 22.67 23.84
CA GLU A 10 2.46 23.30 24.67
C GLU A 10 1.95 22.32 25.74
N SER A 11 1.84 22.80 26.97
CA SER A 11 1.36 22.02 28.11
C SER A 11 -0.16 21.77 28.10
N LYS A 12 -0.86 22.25 27.08
CA LYS A 12 -2.29 22.01 26.90
C LYS A 12 -2.49 20.75 26.06
N GLU A 13 -3.26 19.81 26.58
CA GLU A 13 -3.71 18.61 25.88
C GLU A 13 -4.71 18.98 24.77
N SER A 14 -4.30 19.76 23.79
CA SER A 14 -5.14 20.14 22.67
C SER A 14 -4.58 19.59 21.39
N GLY A 15 -5.37 18.76 20.75
CA GLY A 15 -5.12 18.29 19.40
C GLY A 15 -6.28 18.62 18.49
N GLU A 16 -6.07 18.46 17.21
CA GLU A 16 -7.09 18.69 16.19
C GLU A 16 -6.89 17.76 15.00
N TRP A 17 -7.98 17.40 14.36
CA TRP A 17 -7.95 16.65 13.12
C TRP A 17 -7.68 17.58 11.94
N PHE A 18 -6.76 17.17 11.08
CA PHE A 18 -6.44 17.88 9.84
C PHE A 18 -6.65 17.00 8.64
N THR A 19 -7.34 17.52 7.63
CA THR A 19 -7.52 16.84 6.35
C THR A 19 -6.26 16.97 5.51
N ILE A 20 -5.86 15.90 4.83
CA ILE A 20 -4.72 15.90 3.92
C ILE A 20 -5.18 16.37 2.52
N PRO A 21 -4.45 17.28 1.86
CA PRO A 21 -3.13 17.80 2.23
C PRO A 21 -3.17 18.79 3.40
N ILE A 22 -2.22 18.65 4.32
CA ILE A 22 -2.11 19.50 5.50
C ILE A 22 -1.48 20.83 5.11
N ASN A 23 -2.12 21.93 5.53
CA ASN A 23 -1.56 23.26 5.42
C ASN A 23 -0.84 23.62 6.73
N LEU A 24 0.47 23.75 6.70
CA LEU A 24 1.27 24.02 7.89
C LEU A 24 0.87 25.33 8.59
N LYS A 25 0.52 26.36 7.83
CA LYS A 25 0.04 27.63 8.41
C LYS A 25 -1.25 27.47 9.19
N ALA A 26 -2.16 26.63 8.70
CA ALA A 26 -3.41 26.31 9.40
C ALA A 26 -3.13 25.56 10.70
N VAL A 27 -2.18 24.62 10.69
CA VAL A 27 -1.76 23.88 11.90
C VAL A 27 -1.19 24.86 12.94
N GLU A 28 -0.28 25.74 12.53
CA GLU A 28 0.30 26.77 13.41
C GLU A 28 -0.76 27.73 13.97
N HIS A 29 -1.75 28.09 13.17
CA HIS A 29 -2.83 28.97 13.60
C HIS A 29 -3.71 28.32 14.68
N ILE A 30 -4.01 27.02 14.52
CA ILE A 30 -4.92 26.29 15.42
C ILE A 30 -4.19 25.76 16.66
N LEU A 31 -3.01 25.15 16.48
CA LEU A 31 -2.26 24.49 17.55
C LEU A 31 -1.09 25.31 18.10
N GLY A 32 -0.78 26.47 17.49
CA GLY A 32 0.40 27.25 17.84
C GLY A 32 1.66 26.69 17.18
N LYS A 33 2.75 27.47 17.23
CA LYS A 33 4.05 27.02 16.75
C LYS A 33 4.65 25.99 17.71
N GLY A 34 5.27 24.97 17.18
CA GLY A 34 5.89 23.96 18.00
C GLY A 34 6.30 22.74 17.22
N SER A 35 6.36 21.63 17.92
CA SER A 35 6.63 20.32 17.37
C SER A 35 5.34 19.49 17.39
N TYR A 36 4.93 18.99 16.24
CA TYR A 36 3.67 18.28 16.11
C TYR A 36 3.88 16.78 16.05
N VAL A 37 3.05 16.04 16.79
CA VAL A 37 3.05 14.57 16.77
C VAL A 37 1.73 14.09 16.17
N VAL A 38 1.82 13.07 15.31
CA VAL A 38 0.65 12.35 14.82
C VAL A 38 0.23 11.38 15.93
N ALA A 39 -0.93 11.64 16.52
CA ALA A 39 -1.46 10.83 17.62
C ALA A 39 -2.58 9.87 17.20
N ASN A 40 -3.21 10.12 16.06
CA ASN A 40 -4.21 9.23 15.47
C ASN A 40 -4.32 9.48 13.98
N THR A 41 -4.84 8.50 13.24
CA THR A 41 -4.94 8.59 11.78
C THR A 41 -6.23 7.99 11.26
N GLU A 42 -6.75 8.56 10.17
CA GLU A 42 -7.76 7.96 9.29
C GLU A 42 -7.16 7.89 7.88
N LEU A 43 -6.34 6.89 7.63
CA LEU A 43 -5.58 6.70 6.40
C LEU A 43 -5.82 5.29 5.83
N PRO A 44 -5.73 5.11 4.50
CA PRO A 44 -5.88 3.79 3.87
C PRO A 44 -4.63 2.91 4.00
N PHE A 45 -3.68 3.30 4.82
CA PHE A 45 -2.45 2.57 5.11
C PHE A 45 -2.11 2.71 6.60
N PHE A 46 -1.21 1.85 7.09
CA PHE A 46 -0.75 1.92 8.47
C PHE A 46 0.38 2.94 8.61
N LEU A 47 0.22 3.86 9.55
CA LEU A 47 1.23 4.84 9.95
C LEU A 47 1.33 4.84 11.47
N GLU A 48 2.51 4.56 12.00
CA GLU A 48 2.74 4.62 13.44
C GLU A 48 2.61 6.06 13.96
N ASN A 49 2.11 6.21 15.16
CA ASN A 49 2.08 7.51 15.83
C ASN A 49 3.50 8.02 16.04
N GLY A 50 3.72 9.30 15.87
CA GLY A 50 5.04 9.87 16.02
C GLY A 50 5.21 11.22 15.34
N HIS A 51 6.44 11.69 15.32
CA HIS A 51 6.81 12.93 14.67
C HIS A 51 7.12 12.69 13.19
N TYR A 52 6.48 13.46 12.32
CA TYR A 52 6.69 13.41 10.87
C TYR A 52 6.82 14.81 10.31
N ASP A 53 7.59 14.94 9.23
CA ASP A 53 7.56 16.12 8.39
C ASP A 53 6.19 16.16 7.69
N LEU A 54 5.41 17.20 7.91
CA LEU A 54 4.04 17.31 7.40
C LEU A 54 3.99 17.42 5.86
N GLU A 55 5.01 18.05 5.25
CA GLU A 55 5.11 18.11 3.80
C GLU A 55 5.42 16.74 3.20
N GLU A 56 6.28 15.96 3.85
CA GLU A 56 6.58 14.60 3.43
C GLU A 56 5.34 13.70 3.58
N LEU A 57 4.60 13.87 4.67
CA LEU A 57 3.35 13.15 4.89
C LEU A 57 2.33 13.46 3.78
N ASN A 58 2.22 14.72 3.37
CA ASN A 58 1.38 15.12 2.24
C ASN A 58 1.80 14.42 0.95
N ARG A 59 3.10 14.34 0.68
CA ARG A 59 3.64 13.65 -0.51
C ARG A 59 3.35 12.16 -0.49
N VAL A 60 3.51 11.53 0.66
CA VAL A 60 3.20 10.09 0.83
C VAL A 60 1.73 9.82 0.55
N CYS A 61 0.84 10.61 1.11
CA CYS A 61 -0.61 10.46 0.91
C CYS A 61 -1.01 10.70 -0.55
N GLU A 62 -0.40 11.67 -1.22
CA GLU A 62 -0.61 11.92 -2.64
C GLU A 62 -0.20 10.72 -3.49
N LYS A 63 0.96 10.11 -3.21
CA LYS A 63 1.42 8.90 -3.91
C LYS A 63 0.48 7.72 -3.68
N VAL A 64 0.04 7.51 -2.44
CA VAL A 64 -0.91 6.44 -2.12
C VAL A 64 -2.23 6.64 -2.85
N GLU A 65 -2.73 7.86 -2.90
CA GLU A 65 -3.95 8.19 -3.63
C GLU A 65 -3.82 7.89 -5.13
N SER A 66 -2.66 8.14 -5.71
CA SER A 66 -2.39 7.83 -7.12
C SER A 66 -2.46 6.33 -7.43
N PHE A 67 -2.23 5.46 -6.44
CA PHE A 67 -2.32 4.01 -6.63
C PHE A 67 -3.76 3.52 -6.82
N SER A 68 -4.77 4.31 -6.43
CA SER A 68 -6.17 3.94 -6.66
C SER A 68 -6.52 3.77 -8.13
N ASP A 69 -5.72 4.36 -9.03
CA ASP A 69 -5.86 4.19 -10.48
C ASP A 69 -5.35 2.83 -10.96
N PHE A 70 -4.54 2.15 -10.14
CA PHE A 70 -3.87 0.89 -10.50
C PHE A 70 -4.41 -0.31 -9.72
N PHE A 71 -4.69 -0.16 -8.42
CA PHE A 71 -5.20 -1.23 -7.58
C PHE A 71 -6.01 -0.68 -6.40
N PRO A 72 -6.88 -1.51 -5.76
CA PRO A 72 -7.74 -1.08 -4.67
C PRO A 72 -6.94 -0.56 -3.46
N GLN A 73 -7.33 0.59 -2.92
CA GLN A 73 -6.66 1.18 -1.75
C GLN A 73 -6.78 0.30 -0.51
N GLU A 74 -7.89 -0.43 -0.36
CA GLU A 74 -8.12 -1.32 0.78
C GLU A 74 -7.10 -2.45 0.86
N ASP A 75 -6.43 -2.79 -0.24
CA ASP A 75 -5.40 -3.82 -0.26
C ASP A 75 -4.02 -3.33 0.23
N ILE A 76 -3.83 -2.03 0.33
CA ILE A 76 -2.53 -1.44 0.73
C ILE A 76 -2.10 -1.90 2.12
N ILE A 77 -3.02 -1.95 3.08
CA ILE A 77 -2.71 -2.40 4.44
C ILE A 77 -2.22 -3.86 4.45
N GLU A 78 -2.86 -4.72 3.66
CA GLU A 78 -2.47 -6.13 3.56
C GLU A 78 -1.09 -6.29 2.91
N ILE A 79 -0.82 -5.52 1.85
CA ILE A 79 0.49 -5.49 1.18
C ILE A 79 1.56 -5.02 2.16
N GLN A 80 1.28 -3.94 2.88
CA GLN A 80 2.20 -3.37 3.85
C GLN A 80 2.53 -4.38 4.96
N LYS A 81 1.52 -5.01 5.54
CA LYS A 81 1.71 -6.00 6.60
C LYS A 81 2.53 -7.20 6.16
N LYS A 82 2.35 -7.64 4.92
CA LYS A 82 3.04 -8.83 4.42
C LYS A 82 4.51 -8.57 4.12
N TRP A 83 4.82 -7.44 3.46
CA TRP A 83 6.12 -7.26 2.83
C TRP A 83 6.93 -6.05 3.30
N PHE A 84 6.31 -5.10 3.98
CA PHE A 84 6.97 -3.83 4.28
C PHE A 84 6.83 -3.44 5.74
N VAL A 85 7.88 -2.84 6.27
CA VAL A 85 7.90 -2.39 7.68
C VAL A 85 7.15 -1.08 7.87
N SER A 86 7.00 -0.30 6.78
CA SER A 86 6.32 1.00 6.83
C SER A 86 5.76 1.36 5.46
N ILE A 87 4.92 2.39 5.42
CA ILE A 87 4.44 2.93 4.15
C ILE A 87 5.58 3.53 3.31
N PHE A 88 6.58 4.10 3.96
CA PHE A 88 7.76 4.64 3.29
C PHE A 88 8.54 3.54 2.56
N ASP A 89 8.74 2.40 3.22
CA ASP A 89 9.38 1.23 2.65
C ASP A 89 8.59 0.70 1.43
N LEU A 90 7.26 0.62 1.55
CA LEU A 90 6.40 0.23 0.44
C LEU A 90 6.58 1.16 -0.76
N LEU A 91 6.54 2.47 -0.55
CA LEU A 91 6.67 3.46 -1.62
C LEU A 91 8.02 3.40 -2.32
N ASP A 92 9.09 3.11 -1.57
CA ASP A 92 10.44 2.96 -2.14
C ASP A 92 10.58 1.70 -3.00
N HIS A 93 9.73 0.69 -2.80
CA HIS A 93 9.80 -0.61 -3.47
C HIS A 93 8.53 -0.97 -4.24
N VAL A 94 7.68 0.00 -4.52
CA VAL A 94 6.41 -0.24 -5.24
C VAL A 94 6.61 -0.85 -6.63
N ASN A 95 7.72 -0.57 -7.27
CA ASN A 95 8.07 -1.14 -8.57
C ASN A 95 8.36 -2.65 -8.54
N GLU A 96 8.56 -3.23 -7.35
CA GLU A 96 8.69 -4.67 -7.16
C GLU A 96 7.34 -5.39 -7.09
N LEU A 97 6.24 -4.64 -7.02
CA LEU A 97 4.89 -5.20 -6.93
C LEU A 97 4.29 -5.41 -8.30
N GLU A 98 3.71 -6.59 -8.51
CA GLU A 98 2.90 -6.90 -9.68
C GLU A 98 1.47 -7.17 -9.24
N TYR A 99 0.51 -6.61 -9.97
CA TYR A 99 -0.91 -6.67 -9.66
C TYR A 99 -1.65 -7.54 -10.67
N TRP A 100 -2.40 -8.51 -10.15
CA TRP A 100 -3.25 -9.42 -10.92
C TRP A 100 -4.70 -9.13 -10.57
N PRO A 101 -5.36 -8.19 -11.30
CA PRO A 101 -6.74 -7.82 -11.00
C PRO A 101 -7.71 -8.96 -11.30
N ASN A 102 -8.75 -9.07 -10.44
CA ASN A 102 -9.80 -10.07 -10.58
C ASN A 102 -9.33 -11.52 -10.48
N CYS A 103 -8.12 -11.77 -9.99
CA CYS A 103 -7.66 -13.10 -9.63
C CYS A 103 -7.94 -13.36 -8.16
N THR A 104 -8.47 -14.55 -7.85
CA THR A 104 -8.76 -14.96 -6.47
C THR A 104 -7.88 -16.11 -6.01
N SER A 105 -7.01 -16.63 -6.90
CA SER A 105 -6.13 -17.74 -6.61
C SER A 105 -4.87 -17.68 -7.47
N ILE A 106 -3.84 -18.42 -7.06
CA ILE A 106 -2.61 -18.57 -7.84
C ILE A 106 -2.88 -19.35 -9.13
N LEU A 107 -3.88 -20.23 -9.11
CA LEU A 107 -4.31 -20.97 -10.30
C LEU A 107 -4.77 -20.03 -11.41
N GLU A 108 -5.58 -19.02 -11.06
CA GLU A 108 -6.03 -17.99 -12.01
C GLU A 108 -4.88 -17.13 -12.54
N VAL A 109 -3.90 -16.83 -11.70
CA VAL A 109 -2.67 -16.13 -12.11
C VAL A 109 -1.91 -17.00 -13.12
N ALA A 110 -1.76 -18.29 -12.85
CA ALA A 110 -1.12 -19.25 -13.76
C ALA A 110 -1.82 -19.31 -15.11
N GLU A 111 -3.15 -19.34 -15.12
CA GLU A 111 -3.94 -19.30 -16.35
C GLU A 111 -3.64 -18.05 -17.19
N ARG A 112 -3.60 -16.87 -16.55
CA ARG A 112 -3.30 -15.61 -17.24
C ARG A 112 -1.90 -15.57 -17.80
N ILE A 113 -0.92 -16.09 -17.09
CA ILE A 113 0.46 -16.16 -17.56
C ILE A 113 0.54 -17.03 -18.82
N ILE A 114 -0.13 -18.18 -18.81
CA ILE A 114 -0.15 -19.11 -19.95
C ILE A 114 -0.88 -18.49 -21.14
N GLU A 115 -2.02 -17.86 -20.93
CA GLU A 115 -2.80 -17.22 -21.99
C GLU A 115 -2.08 -16.03 -22.64
N SER A 116 -1.34 -15.26 -21.87
CA SER A 116 -0.58 -14.10 -22.36
C SER A 116 0.79 -14.45 -22.92
N GLY A 117 1.26 -15.68 -22.70
CA GLY A 117 2.56 -16.15 -23.19
C GLY A 117 2.53 -16.60 -24.65
N ASP A 118 3.68 -16.51 -25.33
CA ASP A 118 3.86 -16.95 -26.71
C ASP A 118 4.07 -18.46 -26.84
N LEU A 119 3.44 -19.25 -25.97
CA LEU A 119 3.54 -20.70 -26.02
C LEU A 119 2.73 -21.24 -27.21
N PRO A 120 3.31 -22.18 -28.03
CA PRO A 120 2.55 -22.87 -29.06
C PRO A 120 1.31 -23.56 -28.47
N GLY A 121 0.21 -23.56 -29.23
CA GLY A 121 -1.06 -24.10 -28.76
C GLY A 121 -0.97 -25.58 -28.31
N ASP A 122 -0.10 -26.37 -28.94
CA ASP A 122 0.12 -27.76 -28.56
C ASP A 122 0.76 -27.91 -27.19
N LEU A 123 1.71 -27.02 -26.84
CA LEU A 123 2.33 -26.99 -25.52
C LEU A 123 1.36 -26.54 -24.43
N LYS A 124 0.47 -25.58 -24.73
CA LYS A 124 -0.57 -25.15 -23.79
C LYS A 124 -1.51 -26.30 -23.40
N LYS A 125 -1.86 -27.18 -24.35
CA LYS A 125 -2.73 -28.34 -24.11
C LYS A 125 -2.10 -29.39 -23.21
N HIS A 126 -0.78 -29.48 -23.19
CA HIS A 126 -0.05 -30.48 -22.42
C HIS A 126 0.44 -29.98 -21.06
N LEU A 127 0.27 -28.68 -20.77
CA LEU A 127 0.62 -28.11 -19.47
C LEU A 127 -0.38 -28.55 -18.40
N ASN A 128 0.16 -29.13 -17.32
CA ASN A 128 -0.62 -29.33 -16.11
C ASN A 128 -0.70 -28.01 -15.33
N LEU A 129 -1.84 -27.33 -15.41
CA LEU A 129 -2.06 -26.04 -14.82
C LEU A 129 -1.89 -26.05 -13.30
N ASN A 130 -2.41 -27.08 -12.63
CA ASN A 130 -2.30 -27.19 -11.17
C ASN A 130 -0.83 -27.29 -10.73
N ARG A 131 -0.04 -28.09 -11.43
CA ARG A 131 1.38 -28.25 -11.15
C ARG A 131 2.16 -26.98 -11.41
N TYR A 132 1.82 -26.26 -12.48
CA TYR A 132 2.43 -24.98 -12.80
C TYR A 132 2.12 -23.94 -11.69
N ALA A 133 0.87 -23.90 -11.21
CA ALA A 133 0.46 -23.01 -10.11
C ALA A 133 1.22 -23.34 -8.82
N GLU A 134 1.38 -24.64 -8.49
CA GLU A 134 2.18 -25.07 -7.34
C GLU A 134 3.65 -24.65 -7.44
N ASP A 135 4.23 -24.75 -8.63
CA ASP A 135 5.60 -24.30 -8.88
C ASP A 135 5.74 -22.78 -8.73
N LEU A 136 4.77 -22.01 -9.21
CA LEU A 136 4.75 -20.55 -9.02
C LEU A 136 4.69 -20.19 -7.55
N GLU A 137 3.79 -20.82 -6.81
CA GLU A 137 3.62 -20.58 -5.37
C GLU A 137 4.89 -20.89 -4.58
N ALA A 138 5.62 -21.94 -4.98
CA ALA A 138 6.87 -22.32 -4.33
C ALA A 138 8.04 -21.38 -4.64
N LYS A 139 8.05 -20.74 -5.83
CA LYS A 139 9.17 -19.92 -6.31
C LYS A 139 8.98 -18.43 -6.18
N ARG A 140 7.74 -17.98 -6.05
CA ARG A 140 7.38 -16.54 -6.03
C ARG A 140 6.61 -16.21 -4.76
N ASP A 141 6.61 -14.95 -4.41
CA ASP A 141 5.94 -14.46 -3.19
C ASP A 141 4.63 -13.76 -3.57
N PHE A 142 3.52 -14.37 -3.19
CA PHE A 142 2.18 -13.89 -3.51
C PHE A 142 1.40 -13.46 -2.27
N LEU A 143 0.53 -12.49 -2.46
CA LEU A 143 -0.51 -12.10 -1.51
C LEU A 143 -1.87 -12.20 -2.21
N ILE A 144 -2.79 -12.96 -1.62
CA ILE A 144 -4.15 -13.10 -2.12
C ILE A 144 -5.07 -12.26 -1.23
N THR A 145 -5.77 -11.31 -1.84
CA THR A 145 -6.80 -10.51 -1.19
C THR A 145 -8.19 -10.98 -1.62
N GLU A 146 -9.25 -10.35 -1.11
CA GLU A 146 -10.61 -10.71 -1.50
C GLU A 146 -10.90 -10.51 -2.99
N THR A 147 -10.23 -9.54 -3.63
CA THR A 147 -10.52 -9.14 -5.00
C THR A 147 -9.39 -9.37 -5.99
N SER A 148 -8.18 -9.62 -5.50
CA SER A 148 -6.98 -9.58 -6.34
C SER A 148 -5.85 -10.41 -5.80
N VAL A 149 -4.83 -10.62 -6.63
CA VAL A 149 -3.57 -11.23 -6.24
C VAL A 149 -2.44 -10.23 -6.51
N PHE A 150 -1.52 -10.13 -5.57
CA PHE A 150 -0.29 -9.33 -5.70
C PHE A 150 0.91 -10.24 -5.63
N GLU A 151 1.95 -9.89 -6.36
CA GLU A 151 3.23 -10.59 -6.35
C GLU A 151 4.33 -9.58 -6.05
N ARG A 152 5.26 -9.95 -5.17
CA ARG A 152 6.48 -9.17 -4.96
C ARG A 152 7.64 -9.81 -5.71
N ARG A 153 8.23 -9.04 -6.60
CA ARG A 153 9.45 -9.41 -7.33
C ARG A 153 10.65 -8.73 -6.69
N LYS A 154 11.59 -9.49 -6.28
CA LYS A 154 12.87 -8.98 -5.76
C LYS A 154 13.94 -9.01 -6.84
#